data_68e15de2856e397d7619895fb9ed5496
#
_entry.id   68e15de2856e397d7619895fb9ed5496
#
_cell.length_a   1.000
_cell.length_b   1.000
_cell.length_c   1.000
_cell.angle_alpha   90.00
_cell.angle_beta   90.00
_cell.angle_gamma   90.00
#
_symmetry.space_group_name_H-M   'P 1'
#
loop_
_entity.id
_entity.type
_entity.pdbx_description
1 polymer ?
#
loop_
_entity_poly.entity_id
_entity_poly.type
_entity_poly.pdbx_seq_one_letter_code
_entity_poly.pdbx_strand_id
1 'polypeptide(L)'
;MNIDENGVPTCPGGHKMIAYGFCGKDRCRLKWRCPRVMKKVEPCTACESCSPSKYGHVIYTKPSWDLRLFTSIPRGSLRWKSKMKERTAAERVNNRILNHYGIEKSKTRGKKRISFFTTIAGFNVHLDAQLAFMKANGSYDFLKVFNIKSIA
;
A
#
# COMPACT_ATOMS: atom_id res chain seq x y z
N MET A 1 -11.36 11.07 24.13
CA MET A 1 -10.64 10.05 23.33
C MET A 1 -9.59 10.79 22.54
N ASN A 2 -8.33 10.53 22.79
CA ASN A 2 -7.23 11.15 22.04
C ASN A 2 -6.90 10.26 20.82
N ILE A 3 -6.78 10.90 19.66
CA ILE A 3 -6.46 10.25 18.39
C ILE A 3 -5.21 10.93 17.84
N ASP A 4 -4.22 10.15 17.41
CA ASP A 4 -3.01 10.69 16.82
C ASP A 4 -3.23 11.09 15.35
N GLU A 5 -2.25 11.74 14.73
CA GLU A 5 -2.24 12.17 13.34
C GLU A 5 -2.36 11.02 12.31
N ASN A 6 -2.14 9.78 12.75
CA ASN A 6 -2.34 8.57 11.94
C ASN A 6 -3.70 7.91 12.16
N GLY A 7 -4.58 8.51 12.96
CA GLY A 7 -5.89 7.98 13.28
C GLY A 7 -5.88 6.85 14.31
N VAL A 8 -4.79 6.67 15.06
CA VAL A 8 -4.68 5.66 16.11
C VAL A 8 -5.18 6.22 17.44
N PRO A 9 -6.22 5.62 18.06
CA PRO A 9 -6.70 6.08 19.34
C PRO A 9 -5.78 5.68 20.48
N THR A 10 -5.75 6.50 21.53
CA THR A 10 -5.03 6.25 22.77
C THR A 10 -6.01 5.80 23.84
N CYS A 11 -5.65 4.75 24.59
CA CYS A 11 -6.47 4.26 25.70
C CYS A 11 -6.36 5.17 26.94
N PRO A 12 -7.24 5.04 27.94
CA PRO A 12 -7.17 5.83 29.18
C PRO A 12 -5.84 5.72 29.91
N GLY A 13 -5.11 4.62 29.79
CA GLY A 13 -3.76 4.43 30.35
C GLY A 13 -2.63 5.02 29.49
N GLY A 14 -2.91 5.86 28.52
CA GLY A 14 -1.89 6.54 27.70
C GLY A 14 -1.26 5.71 26.59
N HIS A 15 -1.66 4.45 26.39
CA HIS A 15 -1.05 3.60 25.38
C HIS A 15 -1.78 3.66 24.02
N LYS A 16 -1.03 3.68 22.94
CA LYS A 16 -1.60 3.58 21.58
C LYS A 16 -2.29 2.22 21.39
N MET A 17 -3.52 2.24 20.93
CA MET A 17 -4.31 1.03 20.72
C MET A 17 -3.89 0.28 19.44
N ILE A 18 -4.15 -1.02 19.43
CA ILE A 18 -3.79 -1.89 18.30
C ILE A 18 -5.03 -2.15 17.45
N ALA A 19 -4.90 -1.93 16.14
CA ALA A 19 -5.94 -2.27 15.18
C ALA A 19 -6.16 -3.79 15.16
N TYR A 20 -7.40 -4.20 15.42
CA TYR A 20 -7.77 -5.63 15.48
C TYR A 20 -8.45 -6.12 14.20
N GLY A 21 -9.27 -5.28 13.57
CA GLY A 21 -9.93 -5.62 12.32
C GLY A 21 -10.96 -4.59 11.91
N PHE A 22 -11.37 -4.67 10.65
CA PHE A 22 -12.39 -3.82 10.07
C PHE A 22 -13.68 -4.60 9.86
N CYS A 23 -14.77 -4.11 10.44
CA CYS A 23 -16.13 -4.64 10.27
C CYS A 23 -16.78 -3.91 9.09
N GLY A 24 -16.73 -4.54 7.89
CA GLY A 24 -17.04 -3.85 6.64
C GLY A 24 -18.52 -3.72 6.32
N LYS A 25 -19.22 -4.83 6.10
CA LYS A 25 -20.52 -4.80 5.39
C LYS A 25 -21.60 -3.96 6.08
N ASP A 26 -21.85 -4.19 7.37
CA ASP A 26 -23.02 -3.55 8.02
C ASP A 26 -22.66 -2.37 8.92
N ARG A 27 -21.45 -2.37 9.48
CA ARG A 27 -21.06 -1.44 10.54
C ARG A 27 -19.99 -0.43 10.13
N CYS A 28 -19.28 -0.65 9.06
CA CYS A 28 -18.21 0.21 8.50
C CYS A 28 -17.32 0.86 9.58
N ARG A 29 -16.73 0.04 10.45
CA ARG A 29 -15.91 0.52 11.57
C ARG A 29 -14.65 -0.29 11.77
N LEU A 30 -13.59 0.37 12.17
CA LEU A 30 -12.34 -0.23 12.57
C LEU A 30 -12.39 -0.48 14.08
N LYS A 31 -12.04 -1.71 14.49
CA LYS A 31 -11.99 -2.12 15.89
C LYS A 31 -10.56 -2.00 16.39
N TRP A 32 -10.41 -1.32 17.52
CA TRP A 32 -9.14 -1.16 18.24
C TRP A 32 -9.18 -1.91 19.56
N ARG A 33 -8.08 -2.53 19.95
CA ARG A 33 -7.94 -3.26 21.20
C ARG A 33 -6.83 -2.71 22.07
N CYS A 34 -6.99 -2.94 23.37
CA CYS A 34 -5.98 -2.63 24.37
C CYS A 34 -4.67 -3.38 24.09
N PRO A 35 -3.51 -2.70 24.01
CA PRO A 35 -2.22 -3.31 23.71
C PRO A 35 -1.77 -4.30 24.79
N ARG A 36 -2.14 -4.10 26.06
CA ARG A 36 -1.84 -5.02 27.17
C ARG A 36 -2.44 -6.41 26.91
N VAL A 37 -3.74 -6.47 26.60
CA VAL A 37 -4.43 -7.73 26.33
C VAL A 37 -3.83 -8.44 25.10
N MET A 38 -3.30 -7.67 24.16
CA MET A 38 -2.59 -8.19 23.00
C MET A 38 -1.12 -8.55 23.29
N LYS A 39 -0.69 -8.51 24.56
CA LYS A 39 0.68 -8.79 25.01
C LYS A 39 1.75 -7.95 24.33
N LYS A 40 1.44 -6.71 24.02
CA LYS A 40 2.36 -5.78 23.32
C LYS A 40 2.98 -4.71 24.23
N VAL A 41 2.50 -4.61 25.46
CA VAL A 41 2.95 -3.62 26.45
C VAL A 41 2.92 -4.24 27.84
N GLU A 42 3.84 -3.83 28.72
CA GLU A 42 3.93 -4.12 30.16
C GLU A 42 2.61 -3.82 30.92
N PRO A 43 2.46 -4.31 32.15
CA PRO A 43 1.27 -4.08 32.97
C PRO A 43 0.89 -2.60 33.01
N CYS A 44 -0.36 -2.30 32.62
CA CYS A 44 -0.86 -0.93 32.59
C CYS A 44 -1.28 -0.51 34.01
N THR A 45 -0.79 0.61 34.51
CA THR A 45 -1.14 1.16 35.85
C THR A 45 -2.61 1.52 35.97
N ALA A 46 -3.28 1.88 34.86
CA ALA A 46 -4.70 2.22 34.82
C ALA A 46 -5.61 1.00 34.60
N CYS A 47 -5.14 -0.22 34.74
CA CYS A 47 -5.87 -1.43 34.34
C CYS A 47 -7.17 -1.63 35.12
N GLU A 48 -7.17 -1.38 36.42
CA GLU A 48 -8.32 -1.58 37.27
C GLU A 48 -9.45 -0.57 37.00
N SER A 49 -9.09 0.65 36.64
CA SER A 49 -10.04 1.72 36.33
C SER A 49 -10.49 1.76 34.86
N CYS A 50 -9.81 1.04 33.98
CA CYS A 50 -9.99 1.15 32.54
C CYS A 50 -11.17 0.31 32.00
N SER A 51 -11.20 -0.98 32.28
CA SER A 51 -12.27 -1.88 31.82
C SER A 51 -12.20 -3.23 32.53
N PRO A 52 -13.32 -3.71 33.12
CA PRO A 52 -13.39 -5.01 33.78
C PRO A 52 -13.36 -6.19 32.78
N SER A 53 -13.45 -5.90 31.50
CA SER A 53 -13.50 -6.93 30.47
C SER A 53 -12.15 -7.67 30.28
N LYS A 54 -12.20 -9.00 30.17
CA LYS A 54 -11.05 -9.82 29.79
C LYS A 54 -10.41 -9.43 28.45
N TYR A 55 -11.14 -8.71 27.61
CA TYR A 55 -10.66 -8.18 26.33
C TYR A 55 -10.05 -6.78 26.43
N GLY A 56 -10.05 -6.18 27.63
CA GLY A 56 -9.58 -4.83 27.88
C GLY A 56 -10.46 -3.77 27.20
N HIS A 57 -9.95 -2.56 27.13
CA HIS A 57 -10.65 -1.44 26.49
C HIS A 57 -10.73 -1.64 24.98
N VAL A 58 -11.91 -1.43 24.41
CA VAL A 58 -12.18 -1.56 22.98
C VAL A 58 -12.77 -0.26 22.46
N ILE A 59 -12.17 0.28 21.40
CA ILE A 59 -12.65 1.48 20.72
C ILE A 59 -13.02 1.12 19.28
N TYR A 60 -14.01 1.83 18.75
CA TYR A 60 -14.38 1.75 17.34
C TYR A 60 -14.25 3.12 16.71
N THR A 61 -13.61 3.19 15.54
CA THR A 61 -13.54 4.40 14.70
C THR A 61 -14.28 4.16 13.40
N LYS A 62 -14.97 5.18 12.89
CA LYS A 62 -15.74 5.09 11.65
C LYS A 62 -15.10 5.95 10.55
N PRO A 63 -14.98 5.46 9.30
CA PRO A 63 -14.53 6.28 8.17
C PRO A 63 -15.37 7.55 7.96
N SER A 64 -16.67 7.50 8.32
CA SER A 64 -17.57 8.66 8.22
C SER A 64 -17.18 9.85 9.11
N TRP A 65 -16.36 9.65 10.14
CA TRP A 65 -15.87 10.75 10.98
C TRP A 65 -14.78 11.56 10.29
N ASP A 66 -13.86 10.88 9.62
CA ASP A 66 -12.83 11.46 8.78
C ASP A 66 -12.26 10.39 7.84
N LEU A 67 -12.53 10.52 6.54
CA LEU A 67 -12.06 9.59 5.51
C LEU A 67 -10.54 9.57 5.35
N ARG A 68 -9.86 10.64 5.77
CA ARG A 68 -8.39 10.72 5.68
C ARG A 68 -7.72 9.97 6.83
N LEU A 69 -8.32 9.96 8.02
CA LEU A 69 -7.75 9.33 9.22
C LEU A 69 -8.24 7.90 9.40
N PHE A 70 -9.53 7.64 9.22
CA PHE A 70 -10.14 6.34 9.55
C PHE A 70 -10.38 5.48 8.32
N THR A 71 -9.30 5.03 7.71
CA THR A 71 -9.33 4.12 6.57
C THR A 71 -9.53 2.66 7.02
N SER A 72 -10.02 1.80 6.12
CA SER A 72 -10.18 0.36 6.40
C SER A 72 -8.85 -0.34 6.72
N ILE A 73 -7.75 0.19 6.25
CA ILE A 73 -6.39 -0.25 6.56
C ILE A 73 -5.73 0.86 7.37
N PRO A 74 -5.38 0.62 8.65
CA PRO A 74 -4.77 1.64 9.49
C PRO A 74 -3.47 2.18 8.89
N ARG A 75 -3.31 3.50 8.90
CA ARG A 75 -2.07 4.15 8.47
C ARG A 75 -0.90 3.68 9.32
N GLY A 76 0.29 3.60 8.73
CA GLY A 76 1.50 3.13 9.41
C GLY A 76 1.58 1.61 9.63
N SER A 77 0.49 0.84 9.43
CA SER A 77 0.55 -0.62 9.48
C SER A 77 1.40 -1.19 8.33
N LEU A 78 1.93 -2.41 8.51
CA LEU A 78 2.69 -3.10 7.47
C LEU A 78 1.87 -3.26 6.18
N ARG A 79 0.58 -3.57 6.31
CA ARG A 79 -0.35 -3.69 5.19
C ARG A 79 -0.54 -2.36 4.46
N TRP A 80 -0.64 -1.25 5.20
CA TRP A 80 -0.72 0.08 4.60
C TRP A 80 0.56 0.44 3.86
N LYS A 81 1.73 0.18 4.47
CA LYS A 81 3.03 0.41 3.83
C LYS A 81 3.19 -0.39 2.53
N SER A 82 2.74 -1.66 2.51
CA SER A 82 2.72 -2.49 1.29
C SER A 82 1.85 -1.87 0.20
N LYS A 83 0.62 -1.45 0.54
CA LYS A 83 -0.28 -0.78 -0.42
C LYS A 83 0.27 0.53 -0.96
N MET A 84 0.96 1.31 -0.12
CA MET A 84 1.61 2.54 -0.58
C MET A 84 2.78 2.27 -1.53
N LYS A 85 3.54 1.18 -1.32
CA LYS A 85 4.58 0.74 -2.28
C LYS A 85 4.00 0.35 -3.63
N GLU A 86 2.88 -0.38 -3.65
CA GLU A 86 2.17 -0.73 -4.90
C GLU A 86 1.72 0.52 -5.66
N ARG A 87 1.16 1.51 -4.96
CA ARG A 87 0.78 2.80 -5.55
C ARG A 87 1.99 3.52 -6.17
N THR A 88 3.09 3.63 -5.43
CA THR A 88 4.31 4.28 -5.91
C THR A 88 4.89 3.54 -7.13
N ALA A 89 4.79 2.21 -7.17
CA ALA A 89 5.21 1.43 -8.33
C ALA A 89 4.37 1.76 -9.57
N ALA A 90 3.04 1.86 -9.43
CA ALA A 90 2.15 2.26 -10.52
C ALA A 90 2.44 3.69 -11.02
N GLU A 91 2.69 4.63 -10.10
CA GLU A 91 3.07 6.01 -10.45
C GLU A 91 4.40 6.06 -11.23
N ARG A 92 5.39 5.22 -10.87
CA ARG A 92 6.66 5.11 -11.62
C ARG A 92 6.45 4.55 -13.03
N VAL A 93 5.58 3.55 -13.19
CA VAL A 93 5.25 3.00 -14.52
C VAL A 93 4.54 4.06 -15.35
N ASN A 94 3.55 4.76 -14.78
CA ASN A 94 2.86 5.85 -15.48
C ASN A 94 3.84 6.96 -15.90
N ASN A 95 4.75 7.36 -15.03
CA ASN A 95 5.77 8.36 -15.36
C ASN A 95 6.68 7.90 -16.50
N ARG A 96 7.09 6.62 -16.53
CA ARG A 96 7.84 6.07 -17.66
C ARG A 96 7.04 6.16 -18.96
N ILE A 97 5.79 5.71 -18.97
CA ILE A 97 4.94 5.72 -20.15
C ILE A 97 4.72 7.14 -20.65
N LEU A 98 4.39 8.09 -19.78
CA LEU A 98 4.07 9.45 -20.17
C LEU A 98 5.31 10.27 -20.56
N ASN A 99 6.33 10.25 -19.74
CA ASN A 99 7.48 11.14 -19.88
C ASN A 99 8.66 10.49 -20.63
N HIS A 100 9.10 9.27 -20.25
CA HIS A 100 10.26 8.64 -20.90
C HIS A 100 9.94 8.18 -22.32
N TYR A 101 8.76 7.58 -22.54
CA TYR A 101 8.31 7.23 -23.89
C TYR A 101 7.57 8.37 -24.61
N GLY A 102 7.49 9.54 -23.97
CA GLY A 102 7.04 10.78 -24.60
C GLY A 102 5.59 10.83 -25.03
N ILE A 103 4.71 9.97 -24.47
CA ILE A 103 3.30 9.93 -24.86
C ILE A 103 2.59 11.23 -24.53
N GLU A 104 2.93 11.86 -23.40
CA GLU A 104 2.35 13.16 -23.01
C GLU A 104 2.68 14.27 -24.00
N LYS A 105 3.89 14.25 -24.59
CA LYS A 105 4.35 15.22 -25.58
C LYS A 105 4.01 14.86 -27.02
N SER A 106 3.38 13.69 -27.24
CA SER A 106 3.07 13.24 -28.57
C SER A 106 1.97 14.08 -29.21
N LYS A 107 2.14 14.42 -30.49
CA LYS A 107 1.11 15.11 -31.29
C LYS A 107 -0.03 14.17 -31.70
N THR A 108 -0.05 12.95 -31.18
CA THR A 108 -1.02 11.91 -31.52
C THR A 108 -2.38 12.27 -30.93
N ARG A 109 -3.41 12.31 -31.78
CA ARG A 109 -4.79 12.60 -31.39
C ARG A 109 -5.68 11.38 -31.63
N GLY A 110 -6.71 11.26 -30.80
CA GLY A 110 -7.73 10.22 -30.91
C GLY A 110 -7.46 8.99 -30.02
N LYS A 111 -8.53 8.53 -29.37
CA LYS A 111 -8.49 7.46 -28.36
C LYS A 111 -7.79 6.19 -28.86
N LYS A 112 -8.11 5.74 -30.09
CA LYS A 112 -7.52 4.51 -30.65
C LYS A 112 -6.01 4.60 -30.80
N ARG A 113 -5.51 5.73 -31.35
CA ARG A 113 -4.07 5.92 -31.56
C ARG A 113 -3.33 6.05 -30.24
N ILE A 114 -3.85 6.83 -29.30
CA ILE A 114 -3.26 6.98 -27.96
C ILE A 114 -3.21 5.61 -27.26
N SER A 115 -4.29 4.83 -27.29
CA SER A 115 -4.33 3.49 -26.72
C SER A 115 -3.28 2.58 -27.33
N PHE A 116 -3.09 2.59 -28.64
CA PHE A 116 -2.06 1.80 -29.32
C PHE A 116 -0.64 2.17 -28.83
N PHE A 117 -0.29 3.45 -28.82
CA PHE A 117 1.03 3.88 -28.34
C PHE A 117 1.26 3.59 -26.87
N THR A 118 0.23 3.76 -26.03
CA THR A 118 0.29 3.43 -24.61
C THR A 118 0.52 1.93 -24.41
N THR A 119 -0.10 1.07 -25.22
CA THR A 119 0.13 -0.38 -25.16
C THR A 119 1.56 -0.74 -25.53
N ILE A 120 2.11 -0.16 -26.61
CA ILE A 120 3.51 -0.38 -27.00
C ILE A 120 4.46 0.11 -25.89
N ALA A 121 4.23 1.30 -25.34
CA ALA A 121 5.05 1.82 -24.24
C ALA A 121 5.00 0.91 -23.01
N GLY A 122 3.82 0.38 -22.67
CA GLY A 122 3.66 -0.61 -21.60
C GLY A 122 4.46 -1.88 -21.88
N PHE A 123 4.44 -2.38 -23.11
CA PHE A 123 5.24 -3.53 -23.51
C PHE A 123 6.75 -3.25 -23.36
N ASN A 124 7.23 -2.08 -23.78
CA ASN A 124 8.62 -1.69 -23.59
C ASN A 124 9.03 -1.61 -22.12
N VAL A 125 8.15 -1.14 -21.22
CA VAL A 125 8.41 -1.16 -19.76
C VAL A 125 8.66 -2.58 -19.26
N HIS A 126 7.90 -3.57 -19.76
CA HIS A 126 8.10 -4.97 -19.39
C HIS A 126 9.42 -5.54 -19.95
N LEU A 127 9.76 -5.21 -21.20
CA LEU A 127 11.04 -5.61 -21.79
C LEU A 127 12.22 -5.02 -21.02
N ASP A 128 12.18 -3.73 -20.68
CA ASP A 128 13.21 -3.08 -19.88
C ASP A 128 13.40 -3.77 -18.51
N ALA A 129 12.28 -4.11 -17.84
CA ALA A 129 12.34 -4.80 -16.56
C ALA A 129 12.95 -6.20 -16.70
N GLN A 130 12.60 -6.94 -17.76
CA GLN A 130 13.15 -8.26 -18.04
C GLN A 130 14.64 -8.19 -18.35
N LEU A 131 15.06 -7.26 -19.20
CA LEU A 131 16.47 -7.04 -19.52
C LEU A 131 17.28 -6.66 -18.28
N ALA A 132 16.76 -5.78 -17.43
CA ALA A 132 17.39 -5.41 -16.17
C ALA A 132 17.56 -6.61 -15.24
N PHE A 133 16.54 -7.47 -15.13
CA PHE A 133 16.58 -8.69 -14.34
C PHE A 133 17.65 -9.68 -14.88
N MET A 134 17.67 -9.92 -16.18
CA MET A 134 18.63 -10.81 -16.82
C MET A 134 20.06 -10.29 -16.63
N LYS A 135 20.28 -8.98 -16.79
CA LYS A 135 21.58 -8.34 -16.58
C LYS A 135 22.06 -8.48 -15.13
N ALA A 136 21.16 -8.29 -14.15
CA ALA A 136 21.49 -8.43 -12.74
C ALA A 136 21.87 -9.88 -12.36
N ASN A 137 21.28 -10.87 -13.02
CA ASN A 137 21.55 -12.29 -12.78
C ASN A 137 22.68 -12.88 -13.65
N GLY A 138 23.42 -12.06 -14.40
CA GLY A 138 24.51 -12.50 -15.25
C GLY A 138 24.09 -13.38 -16.45
N SER A 139 22.78 -13.50 -16.71
CA SER A 139 22.22 -14.31 -17.81
C SER A 139 21.91 -13.49 -19.07
N TYR A 140 22.54 -12.33 -19.21
CA TYR A 140 22.33 -11.46 -20.35
C TYR A 140 23.09 -11.97 -21.58
N ASP A 141 22.36 -12.66 -22.42
CA ASP A 141 22.82 -13.05 -23.75
C ASP A 141 21.83 -12.51 -24.80
N PHE A 142 22.22 -11.46 -25.50
CA PHE A 142 21.39 -10.79 -26.49
C PHE A 142 20.86 -11.75 -27.56
N LEU A 143 21.69 -12.69 -28.02
CA LEU A 143 21.33 -13.65 -29.07
C LEU A 143 20.25 -14.63 -28.59
N LYS A 144 20.31 -15.05 -27.33
CA LYS A 144 19.29 -15.90 -26.71
C LYS A 144 17.97 -15.16 -26.48
N VAL A 145 18.03 -13.89 -26.07
CA VAL A 145 16.82 -13.07 -25.81
C VAL A 145 15.99 -12.92 -27.07
N PHE A 146 16.62 -12.68 -28.20
CA PHE A 146 15.93 -12.46 -29.48
C PHE A 146 15.85 -13.71 -30.35
N ASN A 147 16.31 -14.86 -29.85
CA ASN A 147 16.33 -16.13 -30.59
C ASN A 147 16.99 -16.01 -31.95
N ILE A 148 17.99 -15.12 -32.06
CA ILE A 148 18.77 -14.92 -33.28
C ILE A 148 19.83 -16.00 -33.33
N LYS A 149 19.69 -16.92 -34.26
CA LYS A 149 20.76 -17.90 -34.54
C LYS A 149 21.99 -17.14 -35.06
N SER A 150 23.16 -17.35 -34.46
CA SER A 150 24.40 -16.85 -35.02
C SER A 150 24.52 -17.41 -36.43
N ILE A 151 24.51 -16.52 -37.43
CA ILE A 151 24.85 -16.89 -38.79
C ILE A 151 26.38 -17.08 -38.78
N ALA A 152 26.83 -18.33 -38.82
CA ALA A 152 28.23 -18.69 -38.94
C ALA A 152 28.67 -18.48 -40.38
#